data_06f2a0ccf800c38f74c8cffe2327c28a
#
_entry.id   06f2a0ccf800c38f74c8cffe2327c28a
#
_cell.length_a   1.000
_cell.length_b   1.000
_cell.length_c   1.000
_cell.angle_alpha   90.00
_cell.angle_beta   90.00
_cell.angle_gamma   90.00
#
_symmetry.space_group_name_H-M   'P 1'
#
loop_
_entity.id
_entity.type
_entity.pdbx_description
1 polymer ?
#
loop_
_entity_poly.entity_id
_entity_poly.type
_entity_poly.pdbx_seq_one_letter_code
_entity_poly.pdbx_strand_id
1 'polypeptide(L)'
;MKRAAVLFLLANLFGCVTVTQDGKPEVKSDPIDMAESRITLGLGYLEQGNMLKARENLEIALKHAPSYYRAQLSIAHYYEQVGELDSARNTYRKALRQHPKNGNILNNYGTFLCKQGEYQQADKYFNKAIDQPYYYLVSASYENAAFCALKAGQTDQAKYYFARTIDHDPNRVRSILQLAKLEIEAGEYTEARIKLMQIHQRYGLQKPSLQLLIQLEKAAGNKSLQIKYQNQLDQMMEVS
;
A
#
# COMPACT_ATOMS: atom_id res chain seq x y z
N MET A 1 -17.04 36.29 75.89
CA MET A 1 -15.93 37.06 75.24
C MET A 1 -14.68 36.18 75.32
N LYS A 2 -14.33 35.44 74.28
CA LYS A 2 -13.00 34.82 74.08
C LYS A 2 -12.77 34.70 72.55
N ARG A 3 -11.84 35.48 72.09
CA ARG A 3 -11.40 35.51 70.66
C ARG A 3 -10.43 34.34 70.49
N ALA A 4 -10.75 33.41 69.57
CA ALA A 4 -9.84 32.39 69.12
C ALA A 4 -9.13 32.89 67.85
N ALA A 5 -7.81 33.04 67.92
CA ALA A 5 -6.95 33.39 66.81
C ALA A 5 -6.65 32.12 66.02
N VAL A 6 -7.02 32.09 64.76
CA VAL A 6 -6.65 31.03 63.83
C VAL A 6 -5.29 31.38 63.20
N LEU A 7 -4.25 30.63 63.56
CA LEU A 7 -2.93 30.73 62.99
C LEU A 7 -2.93 30.00 61.65
N PHE A 8 -2.76 30.73 60.53
CA PHE A 8 -2.57 30.20 59.20
C PHE A 8 -1.09 29.81 59.04
N LEU A 9 -0.80 28.51 59.09
CA LEU A 9 0.53 28.00 58.78
C LEU A 9 0.71 27.96 57.26
N LEU A 10 1.43 28.94 56.72
CA LEU A 10 1.92 28.92 55.35
C LEU A 10 3.11 27.96 55.24
N ALA A 11 2.86 26.75 54.77
CA ALA A 11 3.92 25.80 54.41
C ALA A 11 4.56 26.25 53.08
N ASN A 12 5.73 26.87 53.18
CA ASN A 12 6.58 27.14 52.03
C ASN A 12 7.19 25.84 51.53
N LEU A 13 6.66 25.30 50.44
CA LEU A 13 7.27 24.23 49.69
C LEU A 13 8.42 24.84 48.83
N PHE A 14 9.60 24.88 49.41
CA PHE A 14 10.82 25.08 48.63
C PHE A 14 11.12 23.80 47.85
N GLY A 15 10.62 23.71 46.64
CA GLY A 15 11.09 22.73 45.67
C GLY A 15 12.54 23.08 45.27
N CYS A 16 13.50 22.32 45.72
CA CYS A 16 14.88 22.42 45.21
C CYS A 16 14.89 21.95 43.79
N VAL A 17 14.86 22.91 42.84
CA VAL A 17 15.26 22.63 41.47
C VAL A 17 16.77 22.59 41.49
N THR A 18 17.37 21.39 41.47
CA THR A 18 18.79 21.21 41.21
C THR A 18 19.04 21.45 39.74
N VAL A 19 19.38 22.70 39.38
CA VAL A 19 19.93 22.98 38.03
C VAL A 19 21.36 22.47 38.03
N THR A 20 21.57 21.27 37.53
CA THR A 20 22.90 20.80 37.17
C THR A 20 23.37 21.60 35.95
N GLN A 21 24.35 22.47 36.13
CA GLN A 21 24.82 23.42 35.16
C GLN A 21 25.68 22.79 34.05
N ASP A 22 25.83 21.48 34.02
CA ASP A 22 26.51 20.74 32.97
C ASP A 22 25.71 19.56 32.51
N GLY A 23 25.13 19.68 31.32
CA GLY A 23 24.46 18.58 30.61
C GLY A 23 23.01 18.88 30.23
N LYS A 24 22.82 19.65 29.16
CA LYS A 24 21.60 19.43 28.37
C LYS A 24 21.55 17.95 28.07
N PRO A 25 20.45 17.22 28.39
CA PRO A 25 20.32 15.85 27.94
C PRO A 25 20.49 15.89 26.42
N GLU A 26 21.60 15.31 25.95
CA GLU A 26 21.77 15.09 24.52
C GLU A 26 20.66 14.12 24.14
N VAL A 27 19.56 14.65 23.63
CA VAL A 27 18.49 13.84 23.05
C VAL A 27 19.10 13.20 21.82
N LYS A 28 19.72 12.02 22.00
CA LYS A 28 20.17 11.19 20.90
C LYS A 28 18.92 10.74 20.14
N SER A 29 18.58 11.46 19.09
CA SER A 29 17.51 11.05 18.20
C SER A 29 17.86 9.69 17.62
N ASP A 30 16.91 8.75 17.67
CA ASP A 30 17.10 7.43 17.05
C ASP A 30 17.39 7.62 15.55
N PRO A 31 18.46 7.04 15.02
CA PRO A 31 18.77 7.10 13.59
C PRO A 31 17.63 6.64 12.68
N ILE A 32 16.81 5.69 13.14
CA ILE A 32 15.62 5.22 12.41
C ILE A 32 14.55 6.30 12.38
N ASP A 33 14.26 6.98 13.51
CA ASP A 33 13.29 8.06 13.57
C ASP A 33 13.70 9.25 12.70
N MET A 34 15.01 9.57 12.69
CA MET A 34 15.54 10.57 11.76
C MET A 34 15.38 10.17 10.31
N ALA A 35 15.63 8.90 9.98
CA ALA A 35 15.42 8.38 8.63
C ALA A 35 13.94 8.40 8.23
N GLU A 36 13.01 8.01 9.11
CA GLU A 36 11.56 8.06 8.86
C GLU A 36 11.07 9.48 8.54
N SER A 37 11.50 10.46 9.31
CA SER A 37 11.18 11.87 9.06
C SER A 37 11.64 12.30 7.66
N ARG A 38 12.85 11.92 7.27
CA ARG A 38 13.41 12.21 5.95
C ARG A 38 12.72 11.43 4.82
N ILE A 39 12.34 10.18 5.05
CA ILE A 39 11.54 9.38 4.11
C ILE A 39 10.21 10.08 3.83
N THR A 40 9.50 10.50 4.87
CA THR A 40 8.21 11.18 4.75
C THR A 40 8.33 12.46 3.91
N LEU A 41 9.32 13.30 4.20
CA LEU A 41 9.59 14.51 3.43
C LEU A 41 9.97 14.20 1.98
N GLY A 42 10.86 13.22 1.78
CA GLY A 42 11.34 12.84 0.45
C GLY A 42 10.23 12.29 -0.44
N LEU A 43 9.37 11.41 0.09
CA LEU A 43 8.23 10.89 -0.65
C LEU A 43 7.18 11.99 -0.93
N GLY A 44 6.91 12.89 0.03
CA GLY A 44 6.02 14.03 -0.19
C GLY A 44 6.52 14.97 -1.30
N TYR A 45 7.82 15.24 -1.37
CA TYR A 45 8.39 16.00 -2.49
C TYR A 45 8.31 15.25 -3.82
N LEU A 46 8.47 13.93 -3.80
CA LEU A 46 8.34 13.08 -4.99
C LEU A 46 6.92 13.16 -5.57
N GLU A 47 5.90 13.06 -4.71
CA GLU A 47 4.49 13.23 -5.10
C GLU A 47 4.18 14.60 -5.69
N GLN A 48 4.85 15.66 -5.19
CA GLN A 48 4.74 17.02 -5.72
C GLN A 48 5.56 17.27 -6.99
N GLY A 49 6.30 16.27 -7.48
CA GLY A 49 7.17 16.41 -8.64
C GLY A 49 8.49 17.16 -8.36
N ASN A 50 8.81 17.47 -7.10
CA ASN A 50 10.06 18.11 -6.74
C ASN A 50 11.19 17.09 -6.56
N MET A 51 11.73 16.62 -7.70
CA MET A 51 12.70 15.53 -7.76
C MET A 51 14.01 15.85 -7.01
N LEU A 52 14.44 17.12 -7.02
CA LEU A 52 15.67 17.53 -6.34
C LEU A 52 15.56 17.39 -4.82
N LYS A 53 14.49 17.95 -4.24
CA LYS A 53 14.27 17.85 -2.79
C LYS A 53 13.91 16.44 -2.36
N ALA A 54 13.23 15.66 -3.21
CA ALA A 54 12.97 14.25 -2.96
C ALA A 54 14.29 13.47 -2.81
N ARG A 55 15.21 13.61 -3.77
CA ARG A 55 16.51 12.95 -3.74
C ARG A 55 17.30 13.31 -2.50
N GLU A 56 17.44 14.61 -2.23
CA GLU A 56 18.19 15.12 -1.08
C GLU A 56 17.71 14.50 0.24
N ASN A 57 16.39 14.50 0.49
CA ASN A 57 15.84 13.96 1.73
C ASN A 57 16.00 12.44 1.82
N LEU A 58 15.80 11.69 0.72
CA LEU A 58 15.95 10.24 0.71
C LEU A 58 17.43 9.80 0.86
N GLU A 59 18.38 10.55 0.31
CA GLU A 59 19.82 10.33 0.55
C GLU A 59 20.19 10.62 2.01
N ILE A 60 19.62 11.65 2.63
CA ILE A 60 19.81 11.94 4.06
C ILE A 60 19.20 10.80 4.91
N ALA A 61 18.05 10.27 4.55
CA ALA A 61 17.47 9.09 5.23
C ALA A 61 18.43 7.89 5.23
N LEU A 62 19.05 7.61 4.08
CA LEU A 62 20.08 6.55 3.97
C LEU A 62 21.36 6.84 4.78
N LYS A 63 21.74 8.12 4.96
CA LYS A 63 22.88 8.49 5.82
C LYS A 63 22.57 8.23 7.29
N HIS A 64 21.34 8.50 7.73
CA HIS A 64 20.93 8.22 9.12
C HIS A 64 20.85 6.72 9.40
N ALA A 65 20.26 5.94 8.50
CA ALA A 65 20.05 4.51 8.67
C ALA A 65 20.33 3.71 7.38
N PRO A 66 21.63 3.43 7.06
CA PRO A 66 22.03 2.84 5.77
C PRO A 66 21.48 1.42 5.49
N SER A 67 21.21 0.65 6.55
CA SER A 67 20.63 -0.69 6.47
C SER A 67 19.12 -0.72 6.69
N TYR A 68 18.50 0.43 6.96
CA TYR A 68 17.07 0.48 7.17
C TYR A 68 16.31 0.25 5.86
N TYR A 69 15.56 -0.86 5.79
CA TYR A 69 14.95 -1.30 4.54
C TYR A 69 13.99 -0.27 3.94
N ARG A 70 13.27 0.51 4.77
CA ARG A 70 12.34 1.54 4.26
C ARG A 70 13.09 2.67 3.57
N ALA A 71 14.23 3.12 4.10
CA ALA A 71 15.06 4.12 3.43
C ALA A 71 15.56 3.61 2.07
N GLN A 72 15.98 2.33 2.02
CA GLN A 72 16.43 1.69 0.77
C GLN A 72 15.30 1.56 -0.25
N LEU A 73 14.10 1.15 0.19
CA LEU A 73 12.93 1.05 -0.71
C LEU A 73 12.49 2.41 -1.23
N SER A 74 12.50 3.44 -0.37
CA SER A 74 12.08 4.79 -0.75
C SER A 74 13.01 5.41 -1.79
N ILE A 75 14.33 5.28 -1.65
CA ILE A 75 15.27 5.77 -2.66
C ILE A 75 15.23 4.92 -3.93
N ALA A 76 15.01 3.60 -3.84
CA ALA A 76 14.81 2.76 -5.01
C ALA A 76 13.59 3.19 -5.81
N HIS A 77 12.48 3.49 -5.11
CA HIS A 77 11.28 4.05 -5.73
C HIS A 77 11.54 5.41 -6.39
N TYR A 78 12.30 6.29 -5.75
CA TYR A 78 12.73 7.55 -6.38
C TYR A 78 13.48 7.28 -7.69
N TYR A 79 14.46 6.38 -7.70
CA TYR A 79 15.20 6.03 -8.92
C TYR A 79 14.30 5.48 -10.03
N GLU A 80 13.27 4.68 -9.67
CA GLU A 80 12.25 4.25 -10.65
C GLU A 80 11.51 5.44 -11.28
N GLN A 81 11.10 6.43 -10.46
CA GLN A 81 10.31 7.58 -10.93
C GLN A 81 11.13 8.51 -11.85
N VAL A 82 12.44 8.64 -11.62
CA VAL A 82 13.31 9.46 -12.46
C VAL A 82 13.95 8.68 -13.62
N GLY A 83 13.64 7.38 -13.77
CA GLY A 83 14.16 6.54 -14.85
C GLY A 83 15.59 6.04 -14.64
N GLU A 84 16.17 6.21 -13.44
CA GLU A 84 17.48 5.66 -13.09
C GLU A 84 17.36 4.16 -12.74
N LEU A 85 16.98 3.34 -13.72
CA LEU A 85 16.57 1.94 -13.49
C LEU A 85 17.72 1.05 -12.97
N ASP A 86 18.95 1.31 -13.37
CA ASP A 86 20.12 0.57 -12.86
C ASP A 86 20.38 0.90 -11.39
N SER A 87 20.25 2.17 -11.00
CA SER A 87 20.33 2.61 -9.60
C SER A 87 19.25 1.96 -8.74
N ALA A 88 18.01 1.92 -9.24
CA ALA A 88 16.89 1.23 -8.59
C ALA A 88 17.20 -0.26 -8.39
N ARG A 89 17.59 -0.96 -9.45
CA ARG A 89 17.93 -2.40 -9.41
C ARG A 89 19.05 -2.71 -8.42
N ASN A 90 20.11 -1.92 -8.45
CA ASN A 90 21.25 -2.10 -7.55
C ASN A 90 20.84 -1.88 -6.09
N THR A 91 19.99 -0.89 -5.84
CA THR A 91 19.45 -0.60 -4.50
C THR A 91 18.57 -1.74 -3.99
N TYR A 92 17.64 -2.26 -4.80
CA TYR A 92 16.85 -3.44 -4.45
C TYR A 92 17.73 -4.66 -4.16
N ARG A 93 18.72 -4.95 -4.99
CA ARG A 93 19.66 -6.07 -4.78
C ARG A 93 20.49 -5.90 -3.50
N LYS A 94 20.91 -4.68 -3.18
CA LYS A 94 21.58 -4.38 -1.91
C LYS A 94 20.66 -4.66 -0.72
N ALA A 95 19.43 -4.15 -0.76
CA ALA A 95 18.43 -4.39 0.28
C ALA A 95 18.14 -5.88 0.49
N LEU A 96 17.99 -6.66 -0.59
CA LEU A 96 17.79 -8.11 -0.54
C LEU A 96 18.98 -8.86 0.07
N ARG A 97 20.22 -8.43 -0.19
CA ARG A 97 21.40 -9.05 0.44
C ARG A 97 21.42 -8.82 1.95
N GLN A 98 20.98 -7.65 2.41
CA GLN A 98 20.95 -7.29 3.83
C GLN A 98 19.75 -7.92 4.56
N HIS A 99 18.61 -8.05 3.88
CA HIS A 99 17.34 -8.51 4.45
C HIS A 99 16.65 -9.53 3.53
N PRO A 100 17.23 -10.73 3.32
CA PRO A 100 16.79 -11.68 2.29
C PRO A 100 15.39 -12.24 2.50
N LYS A 101 14.86 -12.15 3.73
CA LYS A 101 13.54 -12.64 4.12
C LYS A 101 12.52 -11.52 4.36
N ASN A 102 12.85 -10.27 4.04
CA ASN A 102 11.91 -9.17 4.23
C ASN A 102 10.86 -9.16 3.11
N GLY A 103 9.60 -9.49 3.43
CA GLY A 103 8.49 -9.56 2.48
C GLY A 103 8.24 -8.24 1.73
N ASN A 104 8.46 -7.08 2.39
CA ASN A 104 8.30 -5.79 1.72
C ASN A 104 9.34 -5.58 0.61
N ILE A 105 10.60 -5.93 0.86
CA ILE A 105 11.66 -5.82 -0.15
C ILE A 105 11.38 -6.78 -1.30
N LEU A 106 11.03 -8.02 -0.99
CA LEU A 106 10.72 -9.05 -1.99
C LEU A 106 9.55 -8.61 -2.88
N ASN A 107 8.46 -8.13 -2.30
CA ASN A 107 7.30 -7.64 -3.03
C ASN A 107 7.62 -6.41 -3.91
N ASN A 108 8.33 -5.41 -3.37
CA ASN A 108 8.67 -4.21 -4.11
C ASN A 108 9.64 -4.50 -5.26
N TYR A 109 10.62 -5.39 -5.04
CA TYR A 109 11.51 -5.82 -6.12
C TYR A 109 10.76 -6.62 -7.20
N GLY A 110 9.81 -7.48 -6.80
CA GLY A 110 8.90 -8.16 -7.74
C GLY A 110 8.12 -7.15 -8.59
N THR A 111 7.58 -6.09 -7.98
CA THR A 111 6.86 -5.02 -8.68
C THR A 111 7.78 -4.27 -9.67
N PHE A 112 9.02 -3.96 -9.26
CA PHE A 112 10.02 -3.37 -10.14
C PHE A 112 10.31 -4.26 -11.35
N LEU A 113 10.61 -5.54 -11.14
CA LEU A 113 10.87 -6.50 -12.20
C LEU A 113 9.69 -6.63 -13.17
N CYS A 114 8.47 -6.65 -12.65
CA CYS A 114 7.25 -6.68 -13.45
C CYS A 114 7.13 -5.45 -14.37
N LYS A 115 7.46 -4.26 -13.88
CA LYS A 115 7.51 -3.03 -14.69
C LYS A 115 8.55 -3.10 -15.80
N GLN A 116 9.65 -3.85 -15.57
CA GLN A 116 10.69 -4.06 -16.58
C GLN A 116 10.39 -5.20 -17.57
N GLY A 117 9.22 -5.86 -17.46
CA GLY A 117 8.85 -7.00 -18.32
C GLY A 117 9.48 -8.32 -17.90
N GLU A 118 10.19 -8.36 -16.78
CA GLU A 118 10.83 -9.57 -16.23
C GLU A 118 9.83 -10.42 -15.44
N TYR A 119 8.72 -10.79 -16.08
CA TYR A 119 7.53 -11.36 -15.44
C TYR A 119 7.80 -12.64 -14.64
N GLN A 120 8.60 -13.57 -15.18
CA GLN A 120 8.93 -14.82 -14.50
C GLN A 120 9.74 -14.58 -13.22
N GLN A 121 10.65 -13.62 -13.24
CA GLN A 121 11.42 -13.25 -12.05
C GLN A 121 10.53 -12.51 -11.04
N ALA A 122 9.68 -11.61 -11.49
CA ALA A 122 8.71 -10.92 -10.66
C ALA A 122 7.83 -11.91 -9.87
N ASP A 123 7.29 -12.90 -10.57
CA ASP A 123 6.47 -13.97 -9.97
C ASP A 123 7.21 -14.71 -8.85
N LYS A 124 8.47 -15.10 -9.09
CA LYS A 124 9.30 -15.74 -8.06
C LYS A 124 9.48 -14.86 -6.82
N TYR A 125 9.62 -13.55 -6.98
CA TYR A 125 9.79 -12.64 -5.85
C TYR A 125 8.48 -12.38 -5.11
N PHE A 126 7.34 -12.30 -5.81
CA PHE A 126 6.04 -12.22 -5.16
C PHE A 126 5.75 -13.47 -4.33
N ASN A 127 5.96 -14.65 -4.88
CA ASN A 127 5.77 -15.90 -4.15
C ASN A 127 6.72 -16.00 -2.93
N LYS A 128 8.00 -15.62 -3.09
CA LYS A 128 8.90 -15.52 -1.94
C LYS A 128 8.42 -14.55 -0.86
N ALA A 129 7.77 -13.45 -1.22
CA ALA A 129 7.21 -12.52 -0.25
C ALA A 129 6.02 -13.13 0.49
N ILE A 130 5.12 -13.78 -0.24
CA ILE A 130 3.93 -14.46 0.28
C ILE A 130 4.30 -15.56 1.28
N ASP A 131 5.36 -16.30 1.00
CA ASP A 131 5.84 -17.40 1.84
C ASP A 131 6.59 -16.94 3.12
N GLN A 132 6.82 -15.62 3.31
CA GLN A 132 7.53 -15.18 4.51
C GLN A 132 6.62 -15.28 5.75
N PRO A 133 7.09 -15.90 6.83
CA PRO A 133 6.37 -15.93 8.09
C PRO A 133 6.20 -14.49 8.63
N TYR A 134 5.05 -14.23 9.22
CA TYR A 134 4.69 -12.90 9.79
C TYR A 134 4.62 -11.73 8.80
N TYR A 135 4.61 -12.01 7.50
CA TYR A 135 4.39 -10.98 6.49
C TYR A 135 2.89 -10.68 6.37
N TYR A 136 2.48 -9.50 6.83
CA TYR A 136 1.06 -9.13 6.91
C TYR A 136 0.47 -8.56 5.59
N LEU A 137 1.32 -8.20 4.60
CA LEU A 137 0.86 -7.66 3.31
C LEU A 137 0.69 -8.74 2.23
N VAL A 138 0.35 -9.97 2.62
CA VAL A 138 0.19 -11.11 1.71
C VAL A 138 -0.84 -10.82 0.62
N SER A 139 -1.99 -10.23 0.96
CA SER A 139 -3.01 -9.85 -0.02
C SER A 139 -2.50 -8.86 -1.06
N ALA A 140 -1.67 -7.88 -0.64
CA ALA A 140 -1.07 -6.92 -1.56
C ALA A 140 -0.07 -7.58 -2.52
N SER A 141 0.68 -8.59 -2.04
CA SER A 141 1.61 -9.34 -2.90
C SER A 141 0.88 -10.21 -3.92
N TYR A 142 -0.21 -10.86 -3.52
CA TYR A 142 -1.08 -11.56 -4.48
C TYR A 142 -1.69 -10.61 -5.51
N GLU A 143 -2.16 -9.43 -5.09
CA GLU A 143 -2.71 -8.43 -6.00
C GLU A 143 -1.65 -7.96 -7.02
N ASN A 144 -0.42 -7.68 -6.57
CA ASN A 144 0.68 -7.29 -7.44
C ASN A 144 1.05 -8.41 -8.42
N ALA A 145 1.10 -9.67 -7.94
CA ALA A 145 1.33 -10.85 -8.77
C ALA A 145 0.23 -11.02 -9.83
N ALA A 146 -1.04 -10.81 -9.44
CA ALA A 146 -2.17 -10.89 -10.35
C ALA A 146 -2.08 -9.87 -11.49
N PHE A 147 -1.83 -8.60 -11.17
CA PHE A 147 -1.65 -7.57 -12.19
C PHE A 147 -0.40 -7.81 -13.06
N CYS A 148 0.64 -8.39 -12.49
CA CYS A 148 1.83 -8.77 -13.23
C CYS A 148 1.54 -9.92 -14.22
N ALA A 149 0.82 -10.95 -13.78
CA ALA A 149 0.38 -12.06 -14.62
C ALA A 149 -0.51 -11.58 -15.78
N LEU A 150 -1.41 -10.61 -15.54
CA LEU A 150 -2.18 -9.97 -16.63
C LEU A 150 -1.29 -9.31 -17.67
N LYS A 151 -0.27 -8.55 -17.23
CA LYS A 151 0.68 -7.91 -18.16
C LYS A 151 1.49 -8.95 -18.96
N ALA A 152 1.72 -10.11 -18.39
CA ALA A 152 2.39 -11.24 -19.04
C ALA A 152 1.46 -12.04 -19.97
N GLY A 153 0.15 -11.71 -20.06
CA GLY A 153 -0.83 -12.48 -20.81
C GLY A 153 -1.24 -13.81 -20.16
N GLN A 154 -0.91 -14.00 -18.87
CA GLN A 154 -1.16 -15.23 -18.14
C GLN A 154 -2.49 -15.13 -17.38
N THR A 155 -3.60 -15.19 -18.11
CA THR A 155 -4.96 -14.93 -17.60
C THR A 155 -5.35 -15.89 -16.46
N ASP A 156 -5.10 -17.18 -16.59
CA ASP A 156 -5.48 -18.16 -15.58
C ASP A 156 -4.69 -17.96 -14.27
N GLN A 157 -3.41 -17.63 -14.37
CA GLN A 157 -2.60 -17.31 -13.21
C GLN A 157 -3.05 -16.00 -12.55
N ALA A 158 -3.46 -15.01 -13.33
CA ALA A 158 -4.03 -13.77 -12.81
C ALA A 158 -5.34 -14.03 -12.06
N LYS A 159 -6.26 -14.84 -12.60
CA LYS A 159 -7.50 -15.26 -11.92
C LYS A 159 -7.18 -15.93 -10.58
N TYR A 160 -6.24 -16.88 -10.57
CA TYR A 160 -5.80 -17.53 -9.34
C TYR A 160 -5.31 -16.52 -8.30
N TYR A 161 -4.42 -15.61 -8.67
CA TYR A 161 -3.88 -14.63 -7.74
C TYR A 161 -4.91 -13.59 -7.26
N PHE A 162 -5.84 -13.16 -8.11
CA PHE A 162 -6.94 -12.30 -7.66
C PHE A 162 -7.85 -13.02 -6.67
N ALA A 163 -8.17 -14.30 -6.89
CA ALA A 163 -8.94 -15.09 -5.94
C ALA A 163 -8.20 -15.18 -4.60
N ARG A 164 -6.89 -15.51 -4.61
CA ARG A 164 -6.07 -15.52 -3.39
C ARG A 164 -6.01 -14.16 -2.69
N THR A 165 -5.99 -13.06 -3.46
CA THR A 165 -6.07 -11.70 -2.89
C THR A 165 -7.34 -11.51 -2.08
N ILE A 166 -8.49 -11.94 -2.62
CA ILE A 166 -9.81 -11.80 -2.01
C ILE A 166 -9.94 -12.73 -0.80
N ASP A 167 -9.38 -13.94 -0.83
CA ASP A 167 -9.33 -14.85 0.32
C ASP A 167 -8.62 -14.24 1.52
N HIS A 168 -7.52 -13.50 1.29
CA HIS A 168 -6.75 -12.85 2.34
C HIS A 168 -7.31 -11.48 2.76
N ASP A 169 -7.97 -10.77 1.84
CA ASP A 169 -8.59 -9.47 2.12
C ASP A 169 -9.85 -9.30 1.24
N PRO A 170 -11.02 -9.66 1.78
CA PRO A 170 -12.30 -9.54 1.05
C PRO A 170 -12.73 -8.11 0.72
N ASN A 171 -11.99 -7.09 1.18
CA ASN A 171 -12.27 -5.67 0.92
C ASN A 171 -11.48 -5.11 -0.27
N ARG A 172 -10.69 -5.92 -0.96
CA ARG A 172 -9.93 -5.54 -2.15
C ARG A 172 -10.83 -5.38 -3.37
N VAL A 173 -11.64 -4.30 -3.38
CA VAL A 173 -12.63 -4.02 -4.44
C VAL A 173 -11.99 -4.06 -5.83
N ARG A 174 -10.76 -3.52 -5.96
CA ARG A 174 -10.02 -3.54 -7.24
C ARG A 174 -9.79 -4.96 -7.75
N SER A 175 -9.37 -5.88 -6.88
CA SER A 175 -9.15 -7.29 -7.22
C SER A 175 -10.46 -8.01 -7.53
N ILE A 176 -11.53 -7.72 -6.78
CA ILE A 176 -12.87 -8.28 -7.03
C ILE A 176 -13.36 -7.87 -8.43
N LEU A 177 -13.26 -6.59 -8.79
CA LEU A 177 -13.66 -6.09 -10.10
C LEU A 177 -12.86 -6.71 -11.25
N GLN A 178 -11.54 -6.86 -11.06
CA GLN A 178 -10.70 -7.48 -12.09
C GLN A 178 -11.00 -8.97 -12.25
N LEU A 179 -11.20 -9.70 -11.16
CA LEU A 179 -11.58 -11.11 -11.22
C LEU A 179 -12.93 -11.28 -11.90
N ALA A 180 -13.94 -10.48 -11.51
CA ALA A 180 -15.26 -10.52 -12.15
C ALA A 180 -15.19 -10.21 -13.65
N LYS A 181 -14.32 -9.25 -14.05
CA LYS A 181 -14.10 -8.95 -15.48
C LYS A 181 -13.55 -10.18 -16.22
N LEU A 182 -12.53 -10.84 -15.68
CA LEU A 182 -11.91 -12.03 -16.30
C LEU A 182 -12.91 -13.20 -16.36
N GLU A 183 -13.76 -13.35 -15.34
CA GLU A 183 -14.84 -14.36 -15.32
C GLU A 183 -15.91 -14.07 -16.38
N ILE A 184 -16.28 -12.80 -16.60
CA ILE A 184 -17.19 -12.40 -17.69
C ILE A 184 -16.58 -12.75 -19.06
N GLU A 185 -15.31 -12.46 -19.26
CA GLU A 185 -14.58 -12.76 -20.49
C GLU A 185 -14.47 -14.27 -20.74
N ALA A 186 -14.43 -15.08 -19.65
CA ALA A 186 -14.43 -16.54 -19.71
C ALA A 186 -15.83 -17.17 -19.81
N GLY A 187 -16.92 -16.39 -19.75
CA GLY A 187 -18.30 -16.90 -19.75
C GLY A 187 -18.78 -17.41 -18.39
N GLU A 188 -18.03 -17.19 -17.32
CA GLU A 188 -18.32 -17.58 -15.94
C GLU A 188 -19.26 -16.55 -15.28
N TYR A 189 -20.44 -16.37 -15.84
CA TYR A 189 -21.35 -15.27 -15.49
C TYR A 189 -21.91 -15.34 -14.08
N THR A 190 -22.10 -16.55 -13.55
CA THR A 190 -22.66 -16.76 -12.20
C THR A 190 -21.68 -16.27 -11.13
N GLU A 191 -20.42 -16.66 -11.24
CA GLU A 191 -19.33 -16.32 -10.32
C GLU A 191 -19.07 -14.81 -10.32
N ALA A 192 -19.02 -14.21 -11.52
CA ALA A 192 -18.84 -12.78 -11.69
C ALA A 192 -20.02 -11.99 -11.07
N ARG A 193 -21.27 -12.43 -11.32
CA ARG A 193 -22.46 -11.76 -10.78
C ARG A 193 -22.48 -11.75 -9.26
N ILE A 194 -22.16 -12.90 -8.62
CA ILE A 194 -22.10 -13.02 -7.17
C ILE A 194 -21.12 -11.97 -6.59
N LYS A 195 -19.92 -11.88 -7.16
CA LYS A 195 -18.89 -10.92 -6.70
C LYS A 195 -19.35 -9.47 -6.84
N LEU A 196 -19.93 -9.12 -8.00
CA LEU A 196 -20.41 -7.76 -8.27
C LEU A 196 -21.59 -7.38 -7.35
N MET A 197 -22.50 -8.33 -7.07
CA MET A 197 -23.59 -8.10 -6.12
C MET A 197 -23.11 -7.97 -4.68
N GLN A 198 -22.06 -8.69 -4.27
CA GLN A 198 -21.43 -8.53 -2.96
C GLN A 198 -20.83 -7.13 -2.78
N ILE A 199 -20.24 -6.54 -3.84
CA ILE A 199 -19.79 -5.14 -3.82
C ILE A 199 -20.99 -4.21 -3.56
N HIS A 200 -22.11 -4.40 -4.27
CA HIS A 200 -23.32 -3.57 -4.10
C HIS A 200 -23.92 -3.71 -2.70
N GLN A 201 -23.94 -4.91 -2.15
CA GLN A 201 -24.44 -5.15 -0.79
C GLN A 201 -23.60 -4.46 0.28
N ARG A 202 -22.28 -4.43 0.09
CA ARG A 202 -21.35 -3.89 1.09
C ARG A 202 -21.10 -2.39 0.96
N TYR A 203 -21.05 -1.87 -0.25
CA TYR A 203 -20.63 -0.50 -0.54
C TYR A 203 -21.69 0.34 -1.26
N GLY A 204 -22.89 -0.23 -1.51
CA GLY A 204 -23.89 0.37 -2.38
C GLY A 204 -23.53 0.27 -3.86
N LEU A 205 -24.36 0.89 -4.70
CA LEU A 205 -24.13 0.90 -6.14
C LEU A 205 -22.83 1.68 -6.46
N GLN A 206 -21.97 1.06 -7.26
CA GLN A 206 -20.71 1.64 -7.69
C GLN A 206 -20.66 1.65 -9.21
N LYS A 207 -20.27 2.77 -9.82
CA LYS A 207 -20.18 2.91 -11.28
C LYS A 207 -19.38 1.78 -11.95
N PRO A 208 -18.16 1.40 -11.49
CA PRO A 208 -17.41 0.31 -12.12
C PRO A 208 -18.10 -1.05 -12.06
N SER A 209 -18.76 -1.38 -10.95
CA SER A 209 -19.47 -2.65 -10.82
C SER A 209 -20.77 -2.69 -11.62
N LEU A 210 -21.49 -1.56 -11.76
CA LEU A 210 -22.66 -1.47 -12.66
C LEU A 210 -22.25 -1.66 -14.13
N GLN A 211 -21.15 -1.05 -14.55
CA GLN A 211 -20.62 -1.21 -15.91
C GLN A 211 -20.31 -2.70 -16.23
N LEU A 212 -19.69 -3.40 -15.27
CA LEU A 212 -19.42 -4.84 -15.41
C LEU A 212 -20.70 -5.68 -15.42
N LEU A 213 -21.71 -5.36 -14.59
CA LEU A 213 -23.01 -6.04 -14.63
C LEU A 213 -23.72 -5.83 -15.96
N ILE A 214 -23.69 -4.64 -16.53
CA ILE A 214 -24.24 -4.37 -17.86
C ILE A 214 -23.56 -5.25 -18.93
N GLN A 215 -22.21 -5.32 -18.89
CA GLN A 215 -21.45 -6.17 -19.82
C GLN A 215 -21.78 -7.64 -19.64
N LEU A 216 -21.86 -8.11 -18.40
CA LEU A 216 -22.21 -9.48 -18.04
C LEU A 216 -23.59 -9.87 -18.57
N GLU A 217 -24.62 -9.06 -18.28
CA GLU A 217 -25.98 -9.39 -18.65
C GLU A 217 -26.19 -9.29 -20.17
N LYS A 218 -25.46 -8.39 -20.83
CA LYS A 218 -25.40 -8.34 -22.30
C LYS A 218 -24.82 -9.63 -22.88
N ALA A 219 -23.69 -10.09 -22.34
CA ALA A 219 -23.02 -11.32 -22.80
C ALA A 219 -23.84 -12.59 -22.47
N ALA A 220 -24.53 -12.60 -21.32
CA ALA A 220 -25.42 -13.68 -20.91
C ALA A 220 -26.79 -13.68 -21.62
N GLY A 221 -27.10 -12.68 -22.46
CA GLY A 221 -28.40 -12.56 -23.15
C GLY A 221 -29.55 -12.06 -22.27
N ASN A 222 -29.31 -11.58 -21.06
CA ASN A 222 -30.32 -11.14 -20.09
C ASN A 222 -30.72 -9.68 -20.31
N LYS A 223 -31.43 -9.37 -21.37
CA LYS A 223 -31.78 -8.01 -21.78
C LYS A 223 -32.50 -7.20 -20.69
N SER A 224 -33.40 -7.82 -19.91
CA SER A 224 -34.11 -7.13 -18.83
C SER A 224 -33.20 -6.66 -17.70
N LEU A 225 -32.24 -7.47 -17.28
CA LEU A 225 -31.25 -7.11 -16.27
C LEU A 225 -30.24 -6.08 -16.81
N GLN A 226 -29.83 -6.21 -18.08
CA GLN A 226 -29.00 -5.23 -18.73
C GLN A 226 -29.63 -3.83 -18.67
N ILE A 227 -30.93 -3.70 -19.07
CA ILE A 227 -31.65 -2.43 -19.04
C ILE A 227 -31.78 -1.92 -17.59
N LYS A 228 -32.08 -2.80 -16.64
CA LYS A 228 -32.17 -2.42 -15.21
C LYS A 228 -30.86 -1.76 -14.72
N TYR A 229 -29.71 -2.40 -14.96
CA TYR A 229 -28.43 -1.87 -14.52
C TYR A 229 -28.02 -0.62 -15.29
N GLN A 230 -28.39 -0.50 -16.57
CA GLN A 230 -28.19 0.72 -17.35
C GLN A 230 -28.96 1.90 -16.73
N ASN A 231 -30.25 1.74 -16.43
CA ASN A 231 -31.06 2.78 -15.80
C ASN A 231 -30.49 3.21 -14.44
N GLN A 232 -29.97 2.26 -13.65
CA GLN A 232 -29.31 2.59 -12.38
C GLN A 232 -28.03 3.40 -12.58
N LEU A 233 -27.24 3.08 -13.60
CA LEU A 233 -26.03 3.83 -13.94
C LEU A 233 -26.37 5.25 -14.40
N ASP A 234 -27.40 5.40 -15.26
CA ASP A 234 -27.85 6.69 -15.79
C ASP A 234 -28.34 7.60 -14.66
N GLN A 235 -29.15 7.08 -13.73
CA GLN A 235 -29.60 7.81 -12.53
C GLN A 235 -28.42 8.29 -11.65
N MET A 236 -27.37 7.48 -11.52
CA MET A 236 -26.18 7.91 -10.78
C MET A 236 -25.43 9.07 -11.46
N MET A 237 -25.49 9.13 -12.79
CA MET A 237 -24.81 10.18 -13.56
C MET A 237 -25.58 11.51 -13.55
N GLU A 238 -26.91 11.47 -13.38
CA GLU A 238 -27.76 12.67 -13.29
C GLU A 238 -27.63 13.39 -11.93
N VAL A 239 -27.24 12.68 -10.87
CA VAL A 239 -27.15 13.20 -9.49
C VAL A 239 -25.72 13.65 -9.14
N SER A 240 -24.73 13.37 -9.98
CA SER A 240 -23.31 13.72 -9.77
C SER A 240 -22.91 15.01 -10.45
#